data_6e84e2085c0b2eb9e2c147a6105df797
#
_entry.id   6e84e2085c0b2eb9e2c147a6105df797
#
_cell.length_a   1.000
_cell.length_b   1.000
_cell.length_c   1.000
_cell.angle_alpha   90.00
_cell.angle_beta   90.00
_cell.angle_gamma   90.00
#
_symmetry.space_group_name_H-M   'P 1'
#
loop_
_entity.id
_entity.type
_entity.pdbx_description
1 polymer ?
#
loop_
_entity_poly.entity_id
_entity_poly.type
_entity_poly.pdbx_seq_one_letter_code
_entity_poly.pdbx_strand_id
1 'polypeptide(L)'
;AGLVNEGRYFYPYIPEGVYAELRALSGLQAAAQGEITRLKNRIARWFSIYFPNYKDVYGDVGAVSGQMVLKVAPLPEDIVKLGVDGVNRIWRDAKLKGVGMKRAKTLVTAAEHSVGSREAPKAARVELRILLSDYEMQTAREAELMSLIKEKIAEVPHVDKLLEIKGVGLKTVVGFVAEVGDITRFNDPKQLQKLAGYAIVKNDSGKHKGESHISYRGRKRLRYVLYEAAVSVVSHNSEFKSIY
;
A
#
# COMPACT_ATOMS: atom_id res chain seq x y z
N ALA A 1 -23.93 27.55 -17.30
CA ALA A 1 -24.29 28.96 -17.06
C ALA A 1 -25.63 29.08 -16.28
N GLY A 2 -26.72 28.35 -16.61
CA GLY A 2 -28.04 28.47 -15.97
C GLY A 2 -28.01 28.17 -14.46
N LEU A 3 -27.37 27.10 -14.00
CA LEU A 3 -27.27 26.72 -12.58
C LEU A 3 -26.57 27.77 -11.70
N VAL A 4 -25.62 28.49 -12.26
CA VAL A 4 -24.91 29.58 -11.55
C VAL A 4 -25.84 30.78 -11.37
N ASN A 5 -26.61 31.14 -12.41
CA ASN A 5 -27.57 32.25 -12.36
C ASN A 5 -28.73 31.97 -11.40
N GLU A 6 -29.09 30.68 -11.21
CA GLU A 6 -30.13 30.24 -10.27
C GLU A 6 -29.59 30.05 -8.83
N GLY A 7 -28.33 30.37 -8.55
CA GLY A 7 -27.74 30.15 -7.23
C GLY A 7 -27.56 28.68 -6.84
N ARG A 8 -27.74 27.76 -7.78
CA ARG A 8 -27.59 26.30 -7.55
C ARG A 8 -26.16 25.83 -7.65
N TYR A 9 -25.30 26.42 -6.85
CA TYR A 9 -23.90 26.04 -6.75
C TYR A 9 -23.48 26.07 -5.28
N PHE A 10 -22.39 25.38 -4.98
CA PHE A 10 -21.74 25.48 -3.69
C PHE A 10 -20.24 25.67 -3.91
N TYR A 11 -19.61 26.40 -3.03
CA TYR A 11 -18.16 26.56 -3.05
C TYR A 11 -17.50 25.25 -2.57
N PRO A 12 -16.61 24.65 -3.38
CA PRO A 12 -15.90 23.48 -2.96
C PRO A 12 -14.97 23.82 -1.78
N TYR A 13 -14.93 22.94 -0.79
CA TYR A 13 -13.93 23.07 0.27
C TYR A 13 -12.53 22.83 -0.30
N ILE A 14 -11.68 23.81 -0.21
CA ILE A 14 -10.26 23.77 -0.53
C ILE A 14 -9.52 23.72 0.80
N PRO A 15 -8.78 22.64 1.11
CA PRO A 15 -8.02 22.55 2.35
C PRO A 15 -6.87 23.55 2.34
N GLU A 16 -6.57 24.14 3.51
CA GLU A 16 -5.48 25.09 3.73
C GLU A 16 -4.56 24.58 4.82
N GLY A 17 -3.38 25.16 4.96
CA GLY A 17 -2.41 24.84 6.01
C GLY A 17 -2.08 23.35 6.06
N VAL A 18 -2.05 22.80 7.27
CA VAL A 18 -1.71 21.39 7.51
C VAL A 18 -2.60 20.40 6.74
N TYR A 19 -3.86 20.73 6.52
CA TYR A 19 -4.78 19.87 5.78
C TYR A 19 -4.47 19.83 4.28
N ALA A 20 -4.00 20.95 3.71
CA ALA A 20 -3.55 20.99 2.31
C ALA A 20 -2.28 20.16 2.11
N GLU A 21 -1.31 20.30 3.02
CA GLU A 21 -0.08 19.52 3.01
C GLU A 21 -0.35 18.02 3.18
N LEU A 22 -1.14 17.62 4.16
CA LEU A 22 -1.50 16.22 4.37
C LEU A 22 -2.21 15.62 3.16
N ARG A 23 -3.07 16.38 2.49
CA ARG A 23 -3.72 15.92 1.25
C ARG A 23 -2.70 15.68 0.14
N ALA A 24 -1.77 16.60 -0.06
CA ALA A 24 -0.72 16.47 -1.06
C ALA A 24 0.20 15.29 -0.76
N LEU A 25 0.74 15.21 0.47
CA LEU A 25 1.61 14.12 0.92
C LEU A 25 0.94 12.76 0.84
N SER A 26 -0.33 12.67 1.27
CA SER A 26 -1.10 11.43 1.19
C SER A 26 -1.36 11.01 -0.27
N GLY A 27 -1.49 11.97 -1.19
CA GLY A 27 -1.56 11.72 -2.63
C GLY A 27 -0.26 11.12 -3.17
N LEU A 28 0.87 11.74 -2.84
CA LEU A 28 2.20 11.26 -3.22
C LEU A 28 2.51 9.87 -2.66
N GLN A 29 2.16 9.64 -1.39
CA GLN A 29 2.35 8.33 -0.73
C GLN A 29 1.52 7.24 -1.42
N ALA A 30 0.27 7.52 -1.78
CA ALA A 30 -0.56 6.57 -2.51
C ALA A 30 -0.02 6.26 -3.90
N ALA A 31 0.55 7.24 -4.60
CA ALA A 31 1.21 7.05 -5.89
C ALA A 31 2.45 6.16 -5.74
N ALA A 32 3.33 6.45 -4.75
CA ALA A 32 4.51 5.64 -4.46
C ALA A 32 4.14 4.20 -4.12
N GLN A 33 3.11 3.97 -3.29
CA GLN A 33 2.61 2.64 -2.96
C GLN A 33 2.07 1.89 -4.19
N GLY A 34 1.42 2.61 -5.11
CA GLY A 34 0.99 2.05 -6.40
C GLY A 34 2.16 1.59 -7.26
N GLU A 35 3.25 2.38 -7.32
CA GLU A 35 4.48 2.00 -8.03
C GLU A 35 5.16 0.80 -7.40
N ILE A 36 5.29 0.76 -6.06
CA ILE A 36 5.82 -0.39 -5.32
C ILE A 36 5.04 -1.67 -5.68
N THR A 37 3.71 -1.59 -5.72
CA THR A 37 2.86 -2.73 -6.09
C THR A 37 3.10 -3.18 -7.53
N ARG A 38 3.23 -2.25 -8.48
CA ARG A 38 3.55 -2.57 -9.88
C ARG A 38 4.91 -3.22 -10.02
N LEU A 39 5.92 -2.71 -9.31
CA LEU A 39 7.26 -3.29 -9.29
C LEU A 39 7.27 -4.69 -8.68
N LYS A 40 6.58 -4.92 -7.56
CA LYS A 40 6.41 -6.26 -6.99
C LYS A 40 5.81 -7.24 -8.01
N ASN A 41 4.78 -6.84 -8.74
CA ASN A 41 4.17 -7.68 -9.77
C ASN A 41 5.13 -7.97 -10.93
N ARG A 42 5.92 -6.98 -11.37
CA ARG A 42 6.94 -7.16 -12.42
C ARG A 42 8.06 -8.10 -11.96
N ILE A 43 8.54 -7.94 -10.73
CA ILE A 43 9.54 -8.83 -10.13
C ILE A 43 8.97 -10.25 -9.98
N ALA A 44 7.73 -10.40 -9.51
CA ALA A 44 7.07 -11.71 -9.42
C ALA A 44 6.94 -12.39 -10.79
N ARG A 45 6.61 -11.62 -11.85
CA ARG A 45 6.61 -12.12 -13.23
C ARG A 45 8.00 -12.55 -13.67
N TRP A 46 9.03 -11.78 -13.38
CA TRP A 46 10.41 -12.13 -13.67
C TRP A 46 10.79 -13.47 -13.02
N PHE A 47 10.44 -13.67 -11.73
CA PHE A 47 10.65 -14.93 -11.04
C PHE A 47 9.92 -16.09 -11.72
N SER A 48 8.67 -15.90 -12.13
CA SER A 48 7.91 -16.95 -12.82
C SER A 48 8.60 -17.44 -14.11
N ILE A 49 9.39 -16.58 -14.75
CA ILE A 49 10.11 -16.90 -15.98
C ILE A 49 11.47 -17.52 -15.69
N TYR A 50 12.27 -16.90 -14.82
CA TYR A 50 13.69 -17.21 -14.67
C TYR A 50 14.03 -17.97 -13.38
N PHE A 51 13.23 -17.82 -12.31
CA PHE A 51 13.46 -18.49 -11.03
C PHE A 51 12.16 -18.82 -10.29
N PRO A 52 11.30 -19.70 -10.83
CA PRO A 52 9.99 -20.00 -10.25
C PRO A 52 10.07 -20.55 -8.81
N ASN A 53 11.12 -21.30 -8.50
CA ASN A 53 11.35 -21.87 -7.16
C ASN A 53 11.75 -20.84 -6.08
N TYR A 54 12.01 -19.58 -6.46
CA TYR A 54 12.34 -18.53 -5.49
C TYR A 54 11.22 -18.31 -4.47
N LYS A 55 9.97 -18.41 -4.89
CA LYS A 55 8.79 -18.27 -4.02
C LYS A 55 8.70 -19.33 -2.91
N ASP A 56 9.31 -20.49 -3.11
CA ASP A 56 9.31 -21.58 -2.12
C ASP A 56 10.26 -21.26 -0.95
N VAL A 57 11.23 -20.37 -1.19
CA VAL A 57 12.19 -19.87 -0.19
C VAL A 57 11.73 -18.55 0.43
N TYR A 58 11.22 -17.65 -0.40
CA TYR A 58 10.78 -16.31 -0.04
C TYR A 58 9.36 -16.04 -0.53
N GLY A 59 8.41 -15.95 0.41
CA GLY A 59 7.02 -15.63 0.09
C GLY A 59 6.81 -14.19 -0.40
N ASP A 60 7.72 -13.27 -0.07
CA ASP A 60 7.68 -11.87 -0.50
C ASP A 60 8.95 -11.51 -1.27
N VAL A 61 8.77 -10.87 -2.43
CA VAL A 61 9.85 -10.29 -3.23
C VAL A 61 10.62 -9.18 -2.49
N GLY A 62 10.00 -8.59 -1.47
CA GLY A 62 10.57 -7.56 -0.61
C GLY A 62 11.54 -8.09 0.47
N ALA A 63 11.73 -9.41 0.59
CA ALA A 63 12.61 -10.00 1.59
C ALA A 63 14.07 -9.50 1.43
N VAL A 64 14.54 -8.71 2.37
CA VAL A 64 15.87 -8.06 2.33
C VAL A 64 17.00 -9.06 2.08
N SER A 65 16.97 -10.21 2.78
CA SER A 65 17.99 -11.24 2.61
C SER A 65 18.01 -11.84 1.20
N GLY A 66 16.85 -12.01 0.58
CA GLY A 66 16.75 -12.47 -0.80
C GLY A 66 17.28 -11.44 -1.78
N GLN A 67 16.86 -10.19 -1.63
CA GLN A 67 17.32 -9.10 -2.50
C GLN A 67 18.83 -8.89 -2.46
N MET A 68 19.46 -9.03 -1.28
CA MET A 68 20.92 -8.95 -1.15
C MET A 68 21.63 -9.98 -2.01
N VAL A 69 21.15 -11.22 -2.04
CA VAL A 69 21.73 -12.28 -2.87
C VAL A 69 21.47 -12.01 -4.34
N LEU A 70 20.23 -11.63 -4.71
CA LEU A 70 19.86 -11.38 -6.11
C LEU A 70 20.58 -10.20 -6.75
N LYS A 71 21.04 -9.23 -5.97
CA LYS A 71 21.90 -8.14 -6.47
C LYS A 71 23.26 -8.63 -6.95
N VAL A 72 23.80 -9.67 -6.31
CA VAL A 72 25.11 -10.26 -6.61
C VAL A 72 24.95 -11.42 -7.59
N ALA A 73 23.97 -12.26 -7.37
CA ALA A 73 23.69 -13.50 -8.09
C ALA A 73 22.22 -13.53 -8.56
N PRO A 74 21.86 -12.83 -9.67
CA PRO A 74 20.48 -12.68 -10.12
C PRO A 74 19.80 -13.96 -10.58
N LEU A 75 20.53 -14.86 -11.24
CA LEU A 75 19.97 -16.09 -11.82
C LEU A 75 20.27 -17.31 -10.94
N PRO A 76 19.45 -18.39 -11.06
CA PRO A 76 19.72 -19.64 -10.33
C PRO A 76 21.15 -20.14 -10.50
N GLU A 77 21.68 -20.14 -11.74
CA GLU A 77 23.04 -20.55 -12.03
C GLU A 77 24.12 -19.73 -11.31
N ASP A 78 23.85 -18.43 -11.08
CA ASP A 78 24.75 -17.53 -10.36
C ASP A 78 24.75 -17.87 -8.85
N ILE A 79 23.57 -18.19 -8.30
CA ILE A 79 23.40 -18.61 -6.90
C ILE A 79 24.08 -19.96 -6.66
N VAL A 80 23.94 -20.92 -7.57
CA VAL A 80 24.62 -22.22 -7.49
C VAL A 80 26.15 -22.03 -7.51
N LYS A 81 26.67 -21.19 -8.41
CA LYS A 81 28.10 -20.85 -8.46
C LYS A 81 28.61 -20.20 -7.18
N LEU A 82 27.78 -19.35 -6.57
CA LEU A 82 28.10 -18.68 -5.30
C LEU A 82 28.18 -19.70 -4.14
N GLY A 83 27.33 -20.72 -4.18
CA GLY A 83 27.25 -21.77 -3.19
C GLY A 83 26.72 -21.31 -1.84
N VAL A 84 26.52 -22.25 -0.92
CA VAL A 84 25.94 -22.00 0.41
C VAL A 84 26.80 -21.03 1.23
N ASP A 85 28.11 -21.19 1.20
CA ASP A 85 29.05 -20.35 1.95
C ASP A 85 29.06 -18.91 1.39
N GLY A 86 29.03 -18.77 0.07
CA GLY A 86 28.99 -17.45 -0.56
C GLY A 86 27.70 -16.69 -0.24
N VAL A 87 26.55 -17.35 -0.31
CA VAL A 87 25.26 -16.77 0.09
C VAL A 87 25.29 -16.35 1.56
N ASN A 88 25.75 -17.24 2.46
CA ASN A 88 25.83 -16.92 3.89
C ASN A 88 26.79 -15.77 4.17
N ARG A 89 27.91 -15.66 3.44
CA ARG A 89 28.89 -14.57 3.56
C ARG A 89 28.24 -13.22 3.26
N ILE A 90 27.46 -13.09 2.19
CA ILE A 90 26.74 -11.84 1.85
C ILE A 90 25.93 -11.34 3.05
N TRP A 91 25.21 -12.22 3.74
CA TRP A 91 24.41 -11.83 4.90
C TRP A 91 25.24 -11.49 6.13
N ARG A 92 26.37 -12.20 6.33
CA ARG A 92 27.30 -11.96 7.44
C ARG A 92 28.00 -10.62 7.29
N ASP A 93 28.48 -10.31 6.09
CA ASP A 93 29.17 -9.05 5.80
C ASP A 93 28.20 -7.85 5.99
N ALA A 94 26.93 -8.03 5.65
CA ALA A 94 25.86 -7.07 5.90
C ALA A 94 25.32 -7.07 7.35
N LYS A 95 25.86 -7.90 8.25
CA LYS A 95 25.41 -8.06 9.64
C LYS A 95 23.91 -8.36 9.77
N LEU A 96 23.33 -9.06 8.79
CA LEU A 96 21.92 -9.36 8.76
C LEU A 96 21.60 -10.45 9.80
N LYS A 97 20.61 -10.17 10.66
CA LYS A 97 20.13 -11.12 11.69
C LYS A 97 18.99 -11.98 11.13
N GLY A 98 18.76 -13.15 11.75
CA GLY A 98 17.63 -14.03 11.42
C GLY A 98 17.82 -14.90 10.16
N VAL A 99 19.01 -14.86 9.55
CA VAL A 99 19.40 -15.70 8.40
C VAL A 99 20.75 -16.36 8.63
N GLY A 100 21.02 -17.49 7.97
CA GLY A 100 22.27 -18.24 8.12
C GLY A 100 22.32 -19.45 7.20
N MET A 101 23.25 -20.39 7.51
CA MET A 101 23.55 -21.56 6.68
C MET A 101 22.33 -22.37 6.26
N LYS A 102 21.34 -22.57 7.16
CA LYS A 102 20.13 -23.32 6.83
C LYS A 102 19.35 -22.64 5.69
N ARG A 103 19.16 -21.32 5.78
CA ARG A 103 18.44 -20.54 4.75
C ARG A 103 19.24 -20.48 3.45
N ALA A 104 20.57 -20.34 3.55
CA ALA A 104 21.47 -20.36 2.39
C ALA A 104 21.37 -21.70 1.64
N LYS A 105 21.40 -22.83 2.36
CA LYS A 105 21.22 -24.16 1.78
C LYS A 105 19.86 -24.29 1.07
N THR A 106 18.78 -23.85 1.70
CA THR A 106 17.44 -23.88 1.07
C THR A 106 17.42 -23.08 -0.24
N LEU A 107 18.04 -21.88 -0.26
CA LEU A 107 18.09 -21.05 -1.47
C LEU A 107 18.93 -21.68 -2.59
N VAL A 108 20.10 -22.22 -2.27
CA VAL A 108 20.97 -22.89 -3.25
C VAL A 108 20.27 -24.13 -3.80
N THR A 109 19.66 -24.96 -2.95
CA THR A 109 18.90 -26.14 -3.39
C THR A 109 17.73 -25.75 -4.29
N ALA A 110 17.00 -24.68 -3.99
CA ALA A 110 15.94 -24.17 -4.87
C ALA A 110 16.48 -23.69 -6.21
N ALA A 111 17.69 -23.11 -6.23
CA ALA A 111 18.35 -22.67 -7.46
C ALA A 111 18.85 -23.87 -8.32
N GLU A 112 19.37 -24.92 -7.69
CA GLU A 112 19.80 -26.16 -8.36
C GLU A 112 18.64 -26.87 -9.08
N HIS A 113 17.45 -26.87 -8.48
CA HIS A 113 16.27 -27.51 -9.01
C HIS A 113 15.36 -26.55 -9.81
N SER A 114 15.84 -25.35 -10.11
CA SER A 114 15.03 -24.37 -10.84
C SER A 114 14.80 -24.80 -12.29
N VAL A 115 13.52 -24.79 -12.69
CA VAL A 115 13.05 -25.06 -14.05
C VAL A 115 12.84 -23.78 -14.87
N GLY A 116 13.37 -22.66 -14.41
CA GLY A 116 13.25 -21.37 -15.09
C GLY A 116 13.94 -21.35 -16.46
N SER A 117 13.52 -20.38 -17.30
CA SER A 117 14.12 -20.16 -18.62
C SER A 117 15.61 -19.81 -18.48
N ARG A 118 16.40 -20.35 -19.39
CA ARG A 118 17.83 -20.04 -19.55
C ARG A 118 18.10 -19.12 -20.75
N GLU A 119 17.05 -18.68 -21.42
CA GLU A 119 17.13 -17.81 -22.60
C GLU A 119 17.50 -16.37 -22.18
N ALA A 120 18.30 -15.71 -23.02
CA ALA A 120 18.73 -14.33 -22.85
C ALA A 120 19.27 -13.96 -21.44
N PRO A 121 20.20 -14.71 -20.85
CA PRO A 121 20.60 -14.54 -19.45
C PRO A 121 21.21 -13.18 -19.15
N LYS A 122 21.84 -12.52 -20.11
CA LYS A 122 22.38 -11.16 -19.95
C LYS A 122 21.26 -10.15 -19.76
N ALA A 123 20.21 -10.23 -20.59
CA ALA A 123 19.04 -9.34 -20.49
C ALA A 123 18.28 -9.57 -19.19
N ALA A 124 18.08 -10.83 -18.79
CA ALA A 124 17.42 -11.20 -17.54
C ALA A 124 18.13 -10.60 -16.30
N ARG A 125 19.48 -10.66 -16.26
CA ARG A 125 20.26 -10.04 -15.17
C ARG A 125 20.12 -8.53 -15.13
N VAL A 126 20.13 -7.87 -16.30
CA VAL A 126 19.97 -6.42 -16.39
C VAL A 126 18.56 -6.02 -15.95
N GLU A 127 17.53 -6.73 -16.42
CA GLU A 127 16.13 -6.47 -16.07
C GLU A 127 15.92 -6.58 -14.55
N LEU A 128 16.36 -7.67 -13.92
CA LEU A 128 16.19 -7.82 -12.48
C LEU A 128 16.93 -6.73 -11.70
N ARG A 129 18.12 -6.35 -12.11
CA ARG A 129 18.89 -5.27 -11.46
C ARG A 129 18.13 -3.95 -11.50
N ILE A 130 17.56 -3.60 -12.65
CA ILE A 130 16.74 -2.39 -12.82
C ILE A 130 15.51 -2.47 -11.90
N LEU A 131 14.77 -3.58 -11.93
CA LEU A 131 13.58 -3.77 -11.11
C LEU A 131 13.84 -3.66 -9.61
N LEU A 132 14.94 -4.25 -9.13
CA LEU A 132 15.33 -4.18 -7.72
C LEU A 132 15.77 -2.76 -7.32
N SER A 133 16.52 -2.07 -8.19
CA SER A 133 16.91 -0.68 -7.97
C SER A 133 15.69 0.25 -7.90
N ASP A 134 14.77 0.11 -8.83
CA ASP A 134 13.52 0.90 -8.84
C ASP A 134 12.67 0.61 -7.58
N TYR A 135 12.57 -0.65 -7.18
CA TYR A 135 11.84 -1.06 -5.98
C TYR A 135 12.43 -0.45 -4.72
N GLU A 136 13.76 -0.46 -4.56
CA GLU A 136 14.44 0.15 -3.42
C GLU A 136 14.24 1.66 -3.38
N MET A 137 14.39 2.32 -4.52
CA MET A 137 14.18 3.76 -4.64
C MET A 137 12.74 4.15 -4.26
N GLN A 138 11.74 3.42 -4.74
CA GLN A 138 10.35 3.71 -4.41
C GLN A 138 10.02 3.40 -2.93
N THR A 139 10.62 2.36 -2.37
CA THR A 139 10.47 2.03 -0.94
C THR A 139 11.08 3.11 -0.05
N ALA A 140 12.26 3.61 -0.42
CA ALA A 140 12.90 4.72 0.30
C ALA A 140 12.06 6.01 0.24
N ARG A 141 11.51 6.35 -0.94
CA ARG A 141 10.60 7.49 -1.11
C ARG A 141 9.33 7.35 -0.28
N GLU A 142 8.74 6.16 -0.25
CA GLU A 142 7.55 5.90 0.60
C GLU A 142 7.86 6.11 2.08
N ALA A 143 9.02 5.64 2.54
CA ALA A 143 9.47 5.82 3.92
C ALA A 143 9.69 7.30 4.28
N GLU A 144 10.28 8.09 3.38
CA GLU A 144 10.46 9.53 3.54
C GLU A 144 9.12 10.26 3.62
N LEU A 145 8.19 9.96 2.70
CA LEU A 145 6.84 10.53 2.71
C LEU A 145 6.10 10.17 4.00
N MET A 146 6.23 8.94 4.49
CA MET A 146 5.62 8.52 5.76
C MET A 146 6.23 9.25 6.96
N SER A 147 7.51 9.62 6.93
CA SER A 147 8.12 10.44 7.97
C SER A 147 7.54 11.85 7.99
N LEU A 148 7.43 12.50 6.83
CA LEU A 148 6.82 13.82 6.70
C LEU A 148 5.34 13.82 7.10
N ILE A 149 4.61 12.77 6.71
CA ILE A 149 3.20 12.59 7.10
C ILE A 149 3.06 12.47 8.63
N LYS A 150 3.96 11.71 9.29
CA LYS A 150 3.94 11.56 10.75
C LYS A 150 4.19 12.88 11.47
N GLU A 151 5.07 13.70 10.94
CA GLU A 151 5.32 15.04 11.47
C GLU A 151 4.09 15.93 11.33
N LYS A 152 3.53 16.01 10.13
CA LYS A 152 2.39 16.87 9.83
C LYS A 152 1.08 16.43 10.48
N ILE A 153 0.83 15.13 10.63
CA ILE A 153 -0.41 14.67 11.27
C ILE A 153 -0.47 14.99 12.76
N ALA A 154 0.70 15.14 13.42
CA ALA A 154 0.77 15.53 14.81
C ALA A 154 0.30 16.98 15.06
N GLU A 155 0.29 17.84 14.04
CA GLU A 155 -0.24 19.21 14.10
C GLU A 155 -1.78 19.26 14.06
N VAL A 156 -2.44 18.15 13.70
CA VAL A 156 -3.91 18.09 13.56
C VAL A 156 -4.57 17.80 14.90
N PRO A 157 -5.53 18.64 15.34
CA PRO A 157 -6.24 18.43 16.60
C PRO A 157 -6.95 17.07 16.64
N HIS A 158 -6.96 16.44 17.82
CA HIS A 158 -7.72 15.22 18.12
C HIS A 158 -7.34 13.96 17.32
N VAL A 159 -6.20 13.94 16.65
CA VAL A 159 -5.70 12.75 15.96
C VAL A 159 -5.42 11.59 16.92
N ASP A 160 -4.95 11.90 18.13
CA ASP A 160 -4.75 10.97 19.23
C ASP A 160 -6.01 10.15 19.52
N LYS A 161 -7.17 10.79 19.59
CA LYS A 161 -8.47 10.11 19.81
C LYS A 161 -8.84 9.13 18.70
N LEU A 162 -8.47 9.43 17.46
CA LEU A 162 -8.70 8.52 16.34
C LEU A 162 -7.75 7.31 16.42
N LEU A 163 -6.52 7.50 16.89
CA LEU A 163 -5.55 6.43 17.04
C LEU A 163 -5.83 5.51 18.25
N GLU A 164 -6.59 5.96 19.23
CA GLU A 164 -7.05 5.16 20.38
C GLU A 164 -8.07 4.10 19.96
N ILE A 165 -8.75 4.28 18.83
CA ILE A 165 -9.75 3.32 18.34
C ILE A 165 -9.04 2.04 17.90
N LYS A 166 -9.29 0.92 18.59
CA LYS A 166 -8.74 -0.39 18.23
C LYS A 166 -9.10 -0.74 16.77
N GLY A 167 -8.09 -1.04 15.98
CA GLY A 167 -8.23 -1.35 14.56
C GLY A 167 -8.04 -0.13 13.64
N VAL A 168 -7.87 1.08 14.17
CA VAL A 168 -7.57 2.27 13.38
C VAL A 168 -6.07 2.57 13.47
N GLY A 169 -5.37 2.40 12.35
CA GLY A 169 -3.93 2.68 12.26
C GLY A 169 -3.63 4.08 11.69
N LEU A 170 -2.37 4.50 11.82
CA LEU A 170 -1.91 5.80 11.33
C LEU A 170 -2.26 6.05 9.85
N LYS A 171 -2.08 5.06 8.97
CA LYS A 171 -2.41 5.19 7.54
C LYS A 171 -3.89 5.49 7.32
N THR A 172 -4.77 4.87 8.10
CA THR A 172 -6.23 5.12 8.08
C THR A 172 -6.55 6.54 8.52
N VAL A 173 -5.97 6.98 9.64
CA VAL A 173 -6.19 8.35 10.16
C VAL A 173 -5.70 9.39 9.16
N VAL A 174 -4.50 9.22 8.62
CA VAL A 174 -3.95 10.12 7.59
C VAL A 174 -4.84 10.17 6.35
N GLY A 175 -5.26 9.01 5.84
CA GLY A 175 -6.16 8.93 4.69
C GLY A 175 -7.50 9.62 4.95
N PHE A 176 -8.05 9.46 6.15
CA PHE A 176 -9.28 10.12 6.57
C PHE A 176 -9.10 11.65 6.65
N VAL A 177 -8.10 12.13 7.39
CA VAL A 177 -7.83 13.57 7.55
C VAL A 177 -7.52 14.23 6.20
N ALA A 178 -6.72 13.58 5.34
CA ALA A 178 -6.40 14.09 4.01
C ALA A 178 -7.64 14.27 3.12
N GLU A 179 -8.64 13.39 3.25
CA GLU A 179 -9.86 13.48 2.47
C GLU A 179 -10.92 14.38 3.09
N VAL A 180 -11.05 14.37 4.41
CA VAL A 180 -12.04 15.14 5.14
C VAL A 180 -11.59 16.58 5.34
N GLY A 181 -10.32 16.80 5.65
CA GLY A 181 -9.80 18.10 6.09
C GLY A 181 -10.23 18.43 7.52
N ASP A 182 -10.52 19.69 7.78
CA ASP A 182 -11.01 20.11 9.09
C ASP A 182 -12.38 19.47 9.39
N ILE A 183 -12.41 18.68 10.47
CA ILE A 183 -13.62 17.97 10.91
C ILE A 183 -14.65 18.91 11.52
N THR A 184 -14.25 20.06 12.04
CA THR A 184 -15.14 21.01 12.73
C THR A 184 -16.17 21.64 11.78
N ARG A 185 -15.95 21.56 10.47
CA ARG A 185 -16.90 22.02 9.45
C ARG A 185 -18.14 21.13 9.30
N PHE A 186 -18.17 19.97 9.97
CA PHE A 186 -19.30 19.05 9.91
C PHE A 186 -20.07 19.05 11.24
N ASN A 187 -21.34 19.37 11.16
CA ASN A 187 -22.24 19.41 12.32
C ASN A 187 -22.97 18.07 12.54
N ASP A 188 -22.94 17.17 11.54
CA ASP A 188 -23.67 15.89 11.58
C ASP A 188 -22.83 14.81 10.85
N PRO A 189 -22.70 13.60 11.42
CA PRO A 189 -22.06 12.46 10.77
C PRO A 189 -22.62 12.11 9.38
N LYS A 190 -23.92 12.39 9.13
CA LYS A 190 -24.54 12.20 7.81
C LYS A 190 -23.89 13.01 6.70
N GLN A 191 -23.31 14.17 7.04
CA GLN A 191 -22.56 14.98 6.08
C GLN A 191 -21.28 14.27 5.62
N LEU A 192 -20.59 13.55 6.52
CA LEU A 192 -19.44 12.70 6.18
C LEU A 192 -19.86 11.48 5.33
N GLN A 193 -20.99 10.86 5.66
CA GLN A 193 -21.56 9.77 4.85
C GLN A 193 -21.84 10.24 3.42
N LYS A 194 -22.43 11.44 3.27
CA LYS A 194 -22.70 12.06 1.96
C LYS A 194 -21.40 12.38 1.23
N LEU A 195 -20.39 12.92 1.92
CA LEU A 195 -19.06 13.20 1.35
C LEU A 195 -18.37 11.93 0.85
N ALA A 196 -18.49 10.82 1.56
CA ALA A 196 -17.96 9.52 1.16
C ALA A 196 -18.80 8.83 0.07
N GLY A 197 -20.02 9.29 -0.19
CA GLY A 197 -20.94 8.68 -1.14
C GLY A 197 -21.68 7.46 -0.57
N TYR A 198 -21.81 7.35 0.76
CA TYR A 198 -22.57 6.31 1.45
C TYR A 198 -24.04 6.70 1.69
N ALA A 199 -24.47 7.87 1.22
CA ALA A 199 -25.90 8.24 1.28
C ALA A 199 -26.74 7.24 0.51
N ILE A 200 -27.82 6.77 1.13
CA ILE A 200 -28.77 5.84 0.51
C ILE A 200 -29.63 6.61 -0.49
N VAL A 201 -29.66 6.12 -1.71
CA VAL A 201 -30.52 6.62 -2.78
C VAL A 201 -31.61 5.59 -3.03
N LYS A 202 -32.86 6.04 -2.98
CA LYS A 202 -34.04 5.25 -3.36
C LYS A 202 -34.27 5.39 -4.85
N ASN A 203 -34.53 4.29 -5.52
CA ASN A 203 -34.88 4.26 -6.93
C ASN A 203 -36.38 4.07 -7.10
N ASP A 204 -37.14 4.99 -6.45
CA ASP A 204 -38.62 4.95 -6.51
C ASP A 204 -39.12 5.88 -7.62
N SER A 205 -39.99 5.39 -8.49
CA SER A 205 -40.66 6.19 -9.50
C SER A 205 -42.18 5.86 -9.54
N GLY A 206 -43.03 6.79 -9.10
CA GLY A 206 -44.47 6.59 -9.05
C GLY A 206 -44.85 5.39 -8.17
N LYS A 207 -45.49 4.36 -8.79
CA LYS A 207 -45.87 3.13 -8.08
C LYS A 207 -44.76 2.09 -7.99
N HIS A 208 -43.62 2.29 -8.66
CA HIS A 208 -42.48 1.37 -8.63
C HIS A 208 -41.58 1.67 -7.45
N LYS A 209 -41.41 0.68 -6.56
CA LYS A 209 -40.41 0.70 -5.46
C LYS A 209 -39.24 -0.10 -5.91
N GLY A 210 -38.16 0.58 -6.29
CA GLY A 210 -36.88 -0.04 -6.65
C GLY A 210 -36.00 -0.33 -5.44
N GLU A 211 -34.90 -1.05 -5.66
CA GLU A 211 -33.92 -1.31 -4.63
C GLU A 211 -33.15 -0.05 -4.22
N SER A 212 -32.97 0.11 -2.91
CA SER A 212 -32.16 1.19 -2.36
C SER A 212 -30.69 0.81 -2.45
N HIS A 213 -29.84 1.74 -2.89
CA HIS A 213 -28.40 1.53 -2.98
C HIS A 213 -27.64 2.77 -2.52
N ILE A 214 -26.34 2.61 -2.23
CA ILE A 214 -25.48 3.74 -1.90
C ILE A 214 -25.25 4.61 -3.14
N SER A 215 -25.20 5.94 -2.95
CA SER A 215 -25.18 6.89 -4.08
C SER A 215 -23.91 6.81 -4.93
N TYR A 216 -22.80 6.35 -4.36
CA TYR A 216 -21.46 6.42 -4.94
C TYR A 216 -21.01 7.84 -5.37
N ARG A 217 -21.87 8.83 -5.23
CA ARG A 217 -21.58 10.25 -5.53
C ARG A 217 -20.84 10.86 -4.35
N GLY A 218 -19.53 10.79 -4.37
CA GLY A 218 -18.68 11.28 -3.28
C GLY A 218 -17.21 10.96 -3.51
N ARG A 219 -16.38 11.20 -2.52
CA ARG A 219 -14.95 10.98 -2.60
C ARG A 219 -14.63 9.49 -2.54
N LYS A 220 -14.23 8.92 -3.70
CA LYS A 220 -13.92 7.50 -3.83
C LYS A 220 -12.83 7.06 -2.83
N ARG A 221 -11.81 7.89 -2.62
CA ARG A 221 -10.70 7.58 -1.71
C ARG A 221 -11.16 7.57 -0.25
N LEU A 222 -12.00 8.54 0.16
CA LEU A 222 -12.58 8.55 1.51
C LEU A 222 -13.41 7.27 1.75
N ARG A 223 -14.23 6.88 0.78
CA ARG A 223 -15.03 5.66 0.87
C ARG A 223 -14.17 4.42 1.05
N TYR A 224 -13.05 4.33 0.31
CA TYR A 224 -12.09 3.23 0.42
C TYR A 224 -11.44 3.20 1.82
N VAL A 225 -10.97 4.34 2.32
CA VAL A 225 -10.37 4.45 3.65
C VAL A 225 -11.36 4.05 4.75
N LEU A 226 -12.60 4.49 4.66
CA LEU A 226 -13.65 4.11 5.63
C LEU A 226 -14.00 2.63 5.56
N TYR A 227 -14.00 2.04 4.36
CA TYR A 227 -14.20 0.60 4.19
C TYR A 227 -13.06 -0.21 4.85
N GLU A 228 -11.80 0.14 4.59
CA GLU A 228 -10.65 -0.51 5.23
C GLU A 228 -10.66 -0.34 6.75
N ALA A 229 -11.02 0.86 7.22
CA ALA A 229 -11.21 1.11 8.65
C ALA A 229 -12.27 0.18 9.24
N ALA A 230 -13.44 0.07 8.60
CA ALA A 230 -14.53 -0.78 9.08
C ALA A 230 -14.12 -2.26 9.17
N VAL A 231 -13.46 -2.81 8.14
CA VAL A 231 -12.95 -4.19 8.14
C VAL A 231 -11.99 -4.43 9.29
N SER A 232 -11.06 -3.49 9.50
CA SER A 232 -10.08 -3.59 10.58
C SER A 232 -10.71 -3.44 11.96
N VAL A 233 -11.60 -2.46 12.14
CA VAL A 233 -12.28 -2.19 13.42
C VAL A 233 -13.18 -3.37 13.82
N VAL A 234 -13.99 -3.91 12.91
CA VAL A 234 -14.83 -5.08 13.20
C VAL A 234 -13.99 -6.29 13.60
N SER A 235 -12.79 -6.45 13.04
CA SER A 235 -11.91 -7.57 13.37
C SER A 235 -11.21 -7.42 14.73
N HIS A 236 -10.95 -6.21 15.20
CA HIS A 236 -10.11 -5.94 16.37
C HIS A 236 -10.82 -5.26 17.56
N ASN A 237 -12.03 -4.75 17.37
CA ASN A 237 -12.80 -4.06 18.39
C ASN A 237 -14.10 -4.83 18.71
N SER A 238 -14.24 -5.27 19.96
CA SER A 238 -15.37 -6.08 20.41
C SER A 238 -16.72 -5.35 20.33
N GLU A 239 -16.73 -4.03 20.55
CA GLU A 239 -17.95 -3.22 20.47
C GLU A 239 -18.50 -3.18 19.03
N PHE A 240 -17.64 -2.92 18.07
CA PHE A 240 -18.02 -2.92 16.65
C PHE A 240 -18.37 -4.32 16.13
N LYS A 241 -17.70 -5.36 16.64
CA LYS A 241 -18.01 -6.74 16.30
C LYS A 241 -19.43 -7.14 16.75
N SER A 242 -19.95 -6.58 17.83
CA SER A 242 -21.30 -6.87 18.31
C SER A 242 -22.40 -6.18 17.48
N ILE A 243 -22.05 -5.16 16.71
CA ILE A 243 -22.98 -4.40 15.85
C ILE A 243 -23.10 -5.04 14.46
N TYR A 244 -22.04 -5.72 14.03
CA TYR A 244 -21.95 -6.39 12.72
C TYR A 244 -22.44 -7.82 12.79
#